data_25d0469c5fe49bf7c626d34c4b36d0cf
#
_entry.id   25d0469c5fe49bf7c626d34c4b36d0cf
#
_cell.length_a   1.000
_cell.length_b   1.000
_cell.length_c   1.000
_cell.angle_alpha   90.00
_cell.angle_beta   90.00
_cell.angle_gamma   90.00
#
_symmetry.space_group_name_H-M   'P 1'
#
loop_
_entity.id
_entity.type
_entity.pdbx_description
1 polymer ?
#
loop_
_entity_poly.entity_id
_entity_poly.type
_entity_poly.pdbx_seq_one_letter_code
_entity_poly.pdbx_strand_id
1 'polypeptide(L)'
;MRLFPKCFALLSLVAAFANADAQTPALDTMVDHAAATFIKGGSWIGLSVAVIRDNKIRIHNYGTTRTDKTLYEIGSISKTFTSLLLARAVEDKKVKLDDDIRLYIKGDYPNLQYNGNPIRLLHLVNLTSSLPNNMPDWSGLVGKVDPDSMAFKIVQLNEHYTREDFFRDLHDVKLDTVPGLVPRHSNTAGALLAYLLENIYHKPYEELLAEFLTGTLNMKHTHLNVPADQLSLLAKGYNDKGMQQPYIVENQAAAWSVRSNIDDMAKYLAYQLDERNAAVRLTHLATWGDTANFGLGFNWLLGSFEGHREVHHDGTTFGFTSYCLLVPDLHFAVMIMTNEYGNMQDKLSTMASDLFEKTYFTAAERSSPAFGYSPAIHTLLTQLDKQGWDHTAEAATGIQLDENEVNAWAYGLLQHGEKQKALDIFKLNTALHPQSYNAYDSEAEGFDNVGDTANAIVYYKRSLELNPNNTNAVTQLKRLQK
;
A
#
# COMPACT_ATOMS: atom_id res chain seq x y z
N MET A 1 -9.20 -15.88 75.15
CA MET A 1 -9.41 -14.58 74.46
C MET A 1 -9.22 -14.84 72.99
N ARG A 2 -10.33 -14.90 72.27
CA ARG A 2 -10.37 -15.34 70.85
C ARG A 2 -10.27 -14.09 69.89
N LEU A 3 -9.34 -14.06 68.99
CA LEU A 3 -9.25 -13.09 67.95
C LEU A 3 -9.58 -13.77 66.56
N PHE A 4 -10.65 -13.32 65.94
CA PHE A 4 -11.03 -13.70 64.57
C PHE A 4 -10.31 -12.78 63.56
N PRO A 5 -9.78 -13.28 62.49
CA PRO A 5 -9.38 -12.45 61.35
C PRO A 5 -10.57 -12.20 60.40
N LYS A 6 -10.74 -10.95 60.01
CA LYS A 6 -11.71 -10.50 59.03
C LYS A 6 -11.24 -10.93 57.61
N CYS A 7 -12.03 -11.78 56.95
CA CYS A 7 -11.92 -12.01 55.52
C CYS A 7 -12.44 -10.78 54.77
N PHE A 8 -11.58 -10.11 54.01
CA PHE A 8 -11.97 -9.18 52.96
C PHE A 8 -12.26 -9.99 51.72
N ALA A 9 -13.50 -10.01 51.27
CA ALA A 9 -13.90 -10.56 50.01
C ALA A 9 -13.48 -9.59 48.90
N LEU A 10 -12.53 -10.03 48.06
CA LEU A 10 -12.25 -9.43 46.75
C LEU A 10 -13.40 -9.86 45.82
N LEU A 11 -14.38 -9.01 45.60
CA LEU A 11 -15.28 -9.16 44.46
C LEU A 11 -14.53 -8.70 43.21
N SER A 12 -14.11 -9.66 42.40
CA SER A 12 -13.55 -9.48 41.08
C SER A 12 -14.58 -8.85 40.14
N LEU A 13 -14.22 -7.71 39.60
CA LEU A 13 -14.88 -7.10 38.45
C LEU A 13 -14.57 -7.97 37.21
N VAL A 14 -15.41 -8.97 36.94
CA VAL A 14 -15.43 -9.73 35.70
C VAL A 14 -16.84 -9.58 35.14
N ALA A 15 -17.11 -8.45 34.49
CA ALA A 15 -18.33 -8.28 33.72
C ALA A 15 -18.20 -7.01 32.85
N ALA A 16 -17.51 -7.11 31.73
CA ALA A 16 -17.63 -6.13 30.62
C ALA A 16 -17.13 -6.64 29.25
N PHE A 17 -16.98 -7.95 29.04
CA PHE A 17 -16.60 -8.46 27.71
C PHE A 17 -17.65 -9.32 26.99
N ALA A 18 -18.89 -9.37 27.49
CA ALA A 18 -19.92 -10.26 26.95
C ALA A 18 -20.97 -9.56 26.05
N ASN A 19 -20.88 -8.25 25.79
CA ASN A 19 -21.93 -7.55 25.05
C ASN A 19 -21.46 -6.79 23.79
N ALA A 20 -20.22 -6.95 23.35
CA ALA A 20 -19.76 -6.35 22.09
C ALA A 20 -20.12 -7.16 20.83
N ASP A 21 -20.47 -8.44 20.98
CA ASP A 21 -20.77 -9.33 19.85
C ASP A 21 -22.18 -9.15 19.24
N ALA A 22 -23.06 -8.37 19.82
CA ALA A 22 -24.45 -8.28 19.38
C ALA A 22 -24.75 -7.19 18.34
N GLN A 23 -23.75 -6.39 17.91
CA GLN A 23 -23.99 -5.28 16.97
C GLN A 23 -23.07 -5.21 15.75
N THR A 24 -22.00 -5.99 15.68
CA THR A 24 -21.16 -6.04 14.47
C THR A 24 -21.73 -7.13 13.54
N PRO A 25 -22.09 -6.82 12.28
CA PRO A 25 -22.50 -7.84 11.32
C PRO A 25 -21.42 -8.93 11.25
N ALA A 26 -21.85 -10.20 11.07
CA ALA A 26 -20.90 -11.29 10.88
C ALA A 26 -19.96 -10.91 9.73
N LEU A 27 -18.66 -11.16 9.88
CA LEU A 27 -17.64 -10.81 8.88
C LEU A 27 -18.04 -11.25 7.46
N ASP A 28 -18.62 -12.43 7.34
CA ASP A 28 -19.11 -12.95 6.06
C ASP A 28 -20.18 -12.03 5.43
N THR A 29 -21.10 -11.49 6.24
CA THR A 29 -22.13 -10.55 5.77
C THR A 29 -21.50 -9.22 5.31
N MET A 30 -20.43 -8.76 5.94
CA MET A 30 -19.72 -7.56 5.52
C MET A 30 -19.03 -7.76 4.18
N VAL A 31 -18.35 -8.91 3.99
CA VAL A 31 -17.73 -9.28 2.72
C VAL A 31 -18.77 -9.40 1.61
N ASP A 32 -19.90 -10.11 1.88
CA ASP A 32 -20.99 -10.27 0.92
C ASP A 32 -21.57 -8.91 0.46
N HIS A 33 -21.77 -7.99 1.40
CA HIS A 33 -22.29 -6.65 1.10
C HIS A 33 -21.32 -5.83 0.23
N ALA A 34 -20.04 -5.82 0.58
CA ALA A 34 -18.99 -5.13 -0.18
C ALA A 34 -18.85 -5.71 -1.59
N ALA A 35 -18.81 -7.04 -1.71
CA ALA A 35 -18.73 -7.76 -2.97
C ALA A 35 -19.95 -7.52 -3.86
N ALA A 36 -21.16 -7.52 -3.30
CA ALA A 36 -22.39 -7.26 -4.05
C ALA A 36 -22.41 -5.89 -4.72
N THR A 37 -21.78 -4.89 -4.10
CA THR A 37 -21.61 -3.55 -4.70
C THR A 37 -20.57 -3.58 -5.80
N PHE A 38 -19.45 -4.28 -5.57
CA PHE A 38 -18.31 -4.36 -6.48
C PHE A 38 -18.69 -5.02 -7.82
N ILE A 39 -19.33 -6.20 -7.79
CA ILE A 39 -19.64 -6.98 -8.99
C ILE A 39 -20.75 -6.37 -9.88
N LYS A 40 -21.46 -5.33 -9.41
CA LYS A 40 -22.44 -4.59 -10.23
C LYS A 40 -21.78 -3.81 -11.36
N GLY A 41 -20.46 -3.59 -11.33
CA GLY A 41 -19.73 -2.85 -12.35
C GLY A 41 -19.74 -3.48 -13.75
N GLY A 42 -19.85 -4.83 -13.84
CA GLY A 42 -19.90 -5.52 -15.12
C GLY A 42 -20.14 -7.02 -14.99
N SER A 43 -20.79 -7.60 -16.00
CA SER A 43 -21.08 -9.04 -16.02
C SER A 43 -19.85 -9.94 -16.20
N TRP A 44 -18.71 -9.38 -16.57
CA TRP A 44 -17.42 -10.07 -16.73
C TRP A 44 -16.62 -10.14 -15.43
N ILE A 45 -16.97 -9.35 -14.41
CA ILE A 45 -16.22 -9.23 -13.19
C ILE A 45 -16.32 -10.50 -12.36
N GLY A 46 -15.17 -10.98 -11.93
CA GLY A 46 -15.00 -11.96 -10.88
C GLY A 46 -14.22 -11.35 -9.72
N LEU A 47 -14.57 -11.72 -8.50
CA LEU A 47 -13.93 -11.22 -7.29
C LEU A 47 -13.71 -12.38 -6.33
N SER A 48 -12.49 -12.52 -5.84
CA SER A 48 -12.13 -13.44 -4.77
C SER A 48 -11.58 -12.68 -3.58
N VAL A 49 -12.08 -12.98 -2.39
CA VAL A 49 -11.70 -12.33 -1.13
C VAL A 49 -11.33 -13.41 -0.12
N ALA A 50 -10.16 -13.25 0.51
CA ALA A 50 -9.82 -14.02 1.70
C ALA A 50 -9.62 -13.05 2.88
N VAL A 51 -10.21 -13.38 4.01
CA VAL A 51 -10.01 -12.65 5.28
C VAL A 51 -9.45 -13.61 6.30
N ILE A 52 -8.36 -13.19 6.93
CA ILE A 52 -7.74 -13.88 8.06
C ILE A 52 -8.03 -13.07 9.32
N ARG A 53 -8.65 -13.72 10.28
CA ARG A 53 -8.91 -13.15 11.61
C ARG A 53 -8.76 -14.25 12.65
N ASP A 54 -8.05 -14.00 13.72
CA ASP A 54 -7.85 -14.96 14.82
C ASP A 54 -7.37 -16.35 14.33
N ASN A 55 -6.42 -16.37 13.39
CA ASN A 55 -5.88 -17.56 12.72
C ASN A 55 -6.92 -18.39 11.93
N LYS A 56 -8.09 -17.82 11.66
CA LYS A 56 -9.12 -18.46 10.80
C LYS A 56 -9.14 -17.78 9.44
N ILE A 57 -9.06 -18.58 8.40
CA ILE A 57 -9.17 -18.13 7.01
C ILE A 57 -10.62 -18.31 6.56
N ARG A 58 -11.19 -17.26 5.95
CA ARG A 58 -12.49 -17.27 5.28
C ARG A 58 -12.29 -16.83 3.85
N ILE A 59 -12.85 -17.60 2.90
CA ILE A 59 -12.71 -17.37 1.46
C ILE A 59 -14.09 -17.20 0.86
N HIS A 60 -14.23 -16.18 0.01
CA HIS A 60 -15.44 -15.84 -0.70
C HIS A 60 -15.13 -15.59 -2.17
N ASN A 61 -16.01 -16.10 -3.06
CA ASN A 61 -15.86 -15.94 -4.51
C ASN A 61 -17.16 -15.46 -5.13
N TYR A 62 -17.10 -14.48 -6.02
CA TYR A 62 -18.25 -13.80 -6.59
C TYR A 62 -18.13 -13.61 -8.09
N GLY A 63 -19.27 -13.38 -8.76
CA GLY A 63 -19.31 -13.04 -10.17
C GLY A 63 -18.93 -14.21 -11.07
N THR A 64 -17.98 -13.98 -12.00
CA THR A 64 -17.55 -15.01 -12.97
C THR A 64 -16.54 -16.00 -12.39
N THR A 65 -15.90 -15.68 -11.27
CA THR A 65 -14.91 -16.53 -10.60
C THR A 65 -15.52 -17.15 -9.35
N ARG A 66 -15.94 -18.40 -9.46
CA ARG A 66 -16.78 -19.04 -8.41
C ARG A 66 -16.08 -20.14 -7.64
N THR A 67 -14.76 -20.26 -7.76
CA THR A 67 -13.98 -21.32 -7.08
C THR A 67 -12.69 -20.79 -6.52
N ASP A 68 -12.28 -21.34 -5.38
CA ASP A 68 -11.00 -21.04 -4.73
C ASP A 68 -9.77 -21.40 -5.59
N LYS A 69 -9.99 -22.15 -6.68
CA LYS A 69 -8.94 -22.59 -7.61
C LYS A 69 -8.72 -21.65 -8.79
N THR A 70 -9.59 -20.65 -8.98
CA THR A 70 -9.43 -19.69 -10.07
C THR A 70 -8.10 -18.98 -9.95
N LEU A 71 -7.29 -19.02 -11.01
CA LEU A 71 -5.98 -18.35 -11.08
C LEU A 71 -6.15 -16.93 -11.60
N TYR A 72 -5.45 -16.02 -10.96
CA TYR A 72 -5.33 -14.60 -11.33
C TYR A 72 -3.87 -14.24 -11.53
N GLU A 73 -3.57 -13.29 -12.39
CA GLU A 73 -2.29 -12.59 -12.34
C GLU A 73 -2.31 -11.65 -11.12
N ILE A 74 -1.34 -11.80 -10.20
CA ILE A 74 -1.30 -11.01 -8.97
C ILE A 74 -0.50 -9.72 -9.08
N GLY A 75 0.04 -9.43 -10.28
CA GLY A 75 0.77 -8.20 -10.55
C GLY A 75 1.96 -7.98 -9.61
N SER A 76 2.14 -6.75 -9.15
CA SER A 76 3.30 -6.35 -8.34
C SER A 76 3.40 -7.01 -6.96
N ILE A 77 2.35 -7.66 -6.45
CA ILE A 77 2.48 -8.53 -5.27
C ILE A 77 3.54 -9.62 -5.51
N SER A 78 3.83 -9.99 -6.76
CA SER A 78 4.96 -10.88 -7.14
C SER A 78 6.30 -10.42 -6.55
N LYS A 79 6.53 -9.12 -6.43
CA LYS A 79 7.77 -8.56 -5.90
C LYS A 79 7.98 -8.92 -4.42
N THR A 80 6.91 -9.10 -3.65
CA THR A 80 7.02 -9.45 -2.23
C THR A 80 7.56 -10.87 -2.04
N PHE A 81 7.26 -11.80 -2.96
CA PHE A 81 7.84 -13.15 -2.97
C PHE A 81 9.35 -13.09 -3.27
N THR A 82 9.75 -12.33 -4.28
CA THR A 82 11.16 -12.14 -4.64
C THR A 82 11.95 -11.50 -3.49
N SER A 83 11.35 -10.51 -2.84
CA SER A 83 11.90 -9.83 -1.66
C SER A 83 12.09 -10.78 -0.47
N LEU A 84 11.14 -11.68 -0.26
CA LEU A 84 11.23 -12.67 0.80
C LEU A 84 12.35 -13.69 0.53
N LEU A 85 12.57 -14.06 -0.75
CA LEU A 85 13.74 -14.89 -1.13
C LEU A 85 15.06 -14.16 -0.86
N LEU A 86 15.14 -12.85 -1.08
CA LEU A 86 16.31 -12.05 -0.69
C LEU A 86 16.48 -12.02 0.83
N ALA A 87 15.41 -11.82 1.59
CA ALA A 87 15.46 -11.85 3.06
C ALA A 87 15.99 -13.19 3.59
N ARG A 88 15.58 -14.30 2.98
CA ARG A 88 16.14 -15.64 3.27
C ARG A 88 17.62 -15.75 2.91
N ALA A 89 18.05 -15.18 1.78
CA ALA A 89 19.48 -15.17 1.42
C ALA A 89 20.33 -14.40 2.44
N VAL A 90 19.77 -13.34 3.05
CA VAL A 90 20.41 -12.61 4.15
C VAL A 90 20.50 -13.49 5.41
N GLU A 91 19.43 -14.19 5.78
CA GLU A 91 19.41 -15.12 6.92
C GLU A 91 20.40 -16.28 6.73
N ASP A 92 20.46 -16.83 5.52
CA ASP A 92 21.40 -17.88 5.11
C ASP A 92 22.85 -17.36 5.05
N LYS A 93 23.09 -16.07 5.32
CA LYS A 93 24.39 -15.38 5.26
C LYS A 93 25.08 -15.48 3.89
N LYS A 94 24.29 -15.61 2.85
CA LYS A 94 24.79 -15.63 1.45
C LYS A 94 25.11 -14.23 0.95
N VAL A 95 24.37 -13.22 1.45
CA VAL A 95 24.48 -11.82 1.05
C VAL A 95 24.26 -10.89 2.24
N LYS A 96 24.66 -9.62 2.07
CA LYS A 96 24.28 -8.51 2.95
C LYS A 96 23.44 -7.50 2.16
N LEU A 97 22.50 -6.82 2.80
CA LEU A 97 21.67 -5.82 2.15
C LEU A 97 22.47 -4.67 1.54
N ASP A 98 23.61 -4.34 2.17
CA ASP A 98 24.51 -3.29 1.72
C ASP A 98 25.47 -3.73 0.60
N ASP A 99 25.44 -4.97 0.18
CA ASP A 99 26.28 -5.44 -0.91
C ASP A 99 25.95 -4.71 -2.22
N ASP A 100 26.99 -4.32 -2.93
CA ASP A 100 26.89 -3.78 -4.28
C ASP A 100 26.36 -4.87 -5.24
N ILE A 101 25.28 -4.58 -5.95
CA ILE A 101 24.65 -5.55 -6.84
C ILE A 101 25.59 -6.09 -7.93
N ARG A 102 26.61 -5.31 -8.30
CA ARG A 102 27.61 -5.71 -9.31
C ARG A 102 28.42 -6.92 -8.91
N LEU A 103 28.51 -7.23 -7.61
CA LEU A 103 29.15 -8.47 -7.11
C LEU A 103 28.42 -9.74 -7.59
N TYR A 104 27.15 -9.61 -7.98
CA TYR A 104 26.29 -10.73 -8.34
C TYR A 104 25.91 -10.73 -9.82
N ILE A 105 26.45 -9.80 -10.64
CA ILE A 105 26.23 -9.72 -12.07
C ILE A 105 27.50 -10.13 -12.80
N LYS A 106 27.38 -10.94 -13.85
CA LYS A 106 28.49 -11.26 -14.72
C LYS A 106 28.73 -10.10 -15.71
N GLY A 107 29.96 -9.62 -15.79
CA GLY A 107 30.32 -8.50 -16.66
C GLY A 107 30.68 -7.24 -15.86
N ASP A 108 31.01 -6.18 -16.58
CA ASP A 108 31.37 -4.89 -16.00
C ASP A 108 30.22 -3.89 -16.21
N TYR A 109 29.66 -3.37 -15.13
CA TYR A 109 28.53 -2.43 -15.11
C TYR A 109 28.90 -1.15 -14.33
N PRO A 110 29.85 -0.33 -14.81
CA PRO A 110 30.27 0.89 -14.11
C PRO A 110 29.15 1.93 -14.00
N ASN A 111 28.12 1.80 -14.83
CA ASN A 111 26.93 2.67 -14.87
C ASN A 111 25.93 2.43 -13.74
N LEU A 112 25.98 1.28 -13.03
CA LEU A 112 25.06 0.96 -11.94
C LEU A 112 25.46 1.63 -10.63
N GLN A 113 25.81 2.90 -10.73
CA GLN A 113 26.13 3.81 -9.64
C GLN A 113 25.87 5.26 -10.06
N TYR A 114 25.71 6.13 -9.08
CA TYR A 114 25.60 7.57 -9.30
C TYR A 114 26.61 8.31 -8.38
N ASN A 115 27.54 9.07 -8.99
CA ASN A 115 28.59 9.80 -8.26
C ASN A 115 29.34 8.92 -7.24
N GLY A 116 29.72 7.71 -7.63
CA GLY A 116 30.42 6.75 -6.78
C GLY A 116 29.58 5.97 -5.78
N ASN A 117 28.26 6.21 -5.73
CA ASN A 117 27.31 5.49 -4.88
C ASN A 117 26.67 4.34 -5.68
N PRO A 118 27.00 3.07 -5.41
CA PRO A 118 26.46 1.95 -6.15
C PRO A 118 25.01 1.64 -5.77
N ILE A 119 24.30 0.97 -6.67
CA ILE A 119 23.05 0.31 -6.31
C ILE A 119 23.37 -0.86 -5.39
N ARG A 120 22.70 -0.94 -4.25
CA ARG A 120 22.81 -2.03 -3.26
C ARG A 120 21.61 -2.98 -3.36
N LEU A 121 21.73 -4.20 -2.84
CA LEU A 121 20.60 -5.15 -2.79
C LEU A 121 19.37 -4.55 -2.10
N LEU A 122 19.57 -3.77 -1.02
CA LEU A 122 18.48 -3.06 -0.33
C LEU A 122 17.70 -2.14 -1.26
N HIS A 123 18.37 -1.44 -2.17
CA HIS A 123 17.73 -0.47 -3.05
C HIS A 123 16.77 -1.12 -4.08
N LEU A 124 16.99 -2.41 -4.41
CA LEU A 124 16.10 -3.15 -5.31
C LEU A 124 14.76 -3.53 -4.65
N VAL A 125 14.73 -3.61 -3.33
CA VAL A 125 13.53 -4.06 -2.60
C VAL A 125 12.78 -2.94 -1.87
N ASN A 126 13.38 -1.76 -1.72
CA ASN A 126 12.74 -0.62 -1.08
C ASN A 126 12.45 0.55 -2.04
N LEU A 127 12.34 0.25 -3.33
CA LEU A 127 11.99 1.19 -4.41
C LEU A 127 12.96 2.36 -4.61
N THR A 128 14.21 2.27 -4.11
CA THR A 128 15.16 3.39 -4.16
C THR A 128 16.35 3.15 -5.08
N SER A 129 16.23 2.22 -6.03
CA SER A 129 17.34 1.80 -6.90
C SER A 129 17.75 2.84 -7.96
N SER A 130 16.89 3.81 -8.27
CA SER A 130 17.03 4.74 -9.40
C SER A 130 17.06 4.05 -10.77
N LEU A 131 16.73 2.75 -10.86
CA LEU A 131 16.58 2.05 -12.12
C LEU A 131 15.32 2.51 -12.86
N PRO A 132 15.29 2.41 -14.19
CA PRO A 132 14.09 2.73 -14.98
C PRO A 132 12.92 1.86 -14.55
N ASN A 133 11.69 2.35 -14.81
CA ASN A 133 10.49 1.61 -14.44
C ASN A 133 10.41 0.28 -15.17
N ASN A 134 10.65 0.27 -16.46
CA ASN A 134 10.51 -0.93 -17.31
C ASN A 134 11.71 -1.10 -18.24
N MET A 135 12.05 -2.35 -18.51
CA MET A 135 12.95 -2.78 -19.57
C MET A 135 12.32 -4.01 -20.24
N PRO A 136 12.02 -3.94 -21.57
CA PRO A 136 12.29 -2.80 -22.46
C PRO A 136 11.45 -1.58 -22.08
N ASP A 137 11.94 -0.38 -22.41
CA ASP A 137 11.17 0.85 -22.22
C ASP A 137 10.04 0.95 -23.25
N TRP A 138 8.82 1.04 -22.76
CA TRP A 138 7.63 1.23 -23.58
C TRP A 138 6.99 2.62 -23.40
N SER A 139 7.67 3.56 -22.72
CA SER A 139 7.19 4.94 -22.56
C SER A 139 6.94 5.64 -23.90
N GLY A 140 7.74 5.30 -24.92
CA GLY A 140 7.57 5.78 -26.28
C GLY A 140 6.28 5.38 -26.99
N LEU A 141 5.49 4.44 -26.43
CA LEU A 141 4.16 4.07 -26.95
C LEU A 141 3.07 5.01 -26.43
N VAL A 142 3.27 5.64 -25.28
CA VAL A 142 2.29 6.52 -24.64
C VAL A 142 1.98 7.71 -25.55
N GLY A 143 0.69 7.96 -25.80
CA GLY A 143 0.21 9.01 -26.69
C GLY A 143 0.36 8.73 -28.19
N LYS A 144 0.99 7.61 -28.59
CA LYS A 144 1.13 7.19 -29.99
C LYS A 144 0.29 5.96 -30.35
N VAL A 145 -0.10 5.19 -29.37
CA VAL A 145 -0.91 3.99 -29.51
C VAL A 145 -2.26 4.24 -28.87
N ASP A 146 -3.32 3.72 -29.52
CA ASP A 146 -4.66 3.73 -28.94
C ASP A 146 -4.65 3.07 -27.55
N PRO A 147 -5.25 3.69 -26.50
CA PRO A 147 -5.23 3.16 -25.14
C PRO A 147 -5.74 1.71 -25.04
N ASP A 148 -6.77 1.35 -25.82
CA ASP A 148 -7.34 -0.01 -25.79
C ASP A 148 -6.41 -1.05 -26.44
N SER A 149 -5.45 -0.61 -27.26
CA SER A 149 -4.43 -1.46 -27.90
C SER A 149 -3.10 -1.49 -27.12
N MET A 150 -2.92 -0.64 -26.13
CA MET A 150 -1.64 -0.46 -25.42
C MET A 150 -1.13 -1.76 -24.80
N ALA A 151 -1.97 -2.50 -24.09
CA ALA A 151 -1.61 -3.76 -23.45
C ALA A 151 -1.06 -4.78 -24.45
N PHE A 152 -1.71 -4.93 -25.62
CA PHE A 152 -1.29 -5.84 -26.68
C PHE A 152 0.07 -5.43 -27.27
N LYS A 153 0.32 -4.12 -27.42
CA LYS A 153 1.61 -3.62 -27.92
C LYS A 153 2.74 -3.82 -26.91
N ILE A 154 2.47 -3.66 -25.64
CA ILE A 154 3.46 -3.94 -24.56
C ILE A 154 3.78 -5.43 -24.52
N VAL A 155 2.77 -6.30 -24.58
CA VAL A 155 3.00 -7.75 -24.65
C VAL A 155 3.83 -8.11 -25.87
N GLN A 156 3.47 -7.62 -27.07
CA GLN A 156 4.24 -7.85 -28.30
C GLN A 156 5.70 -7.40 -28.19
N LEU A 157 5.97 -6.27 -27.54
CA LEU A 157 7.33 -5.78 -27.30
C LEU A 157 8.12 -6.73 -26.38
N ASN A 158 7.45 -7.30 -25.39
CA ASN A 158 8.06 -8.17 -24.38
C ASN A 158 8.21 -9.64 -24.84
N GLU A 159 7.39 -10.13 -25.79
CA GLU A 159 7.43 -11.54 -26.25
C GLU A 159 8.80 -12.01 -26.77
N HIS A 160 9.58 -11.10 -27.32
CA HIS A 160 10.91 -11.39 -27.91
C HIS A 160 12.05 -10.80 -27.10
N TYR A 161 11.76 -10.14 -25.98
CA TYR A 161 12.77 -9.53 -25.14
C TYR A 161 13.40 -10.56 -24.21
N THR A 162 14.65 -10.91 -24.53
CA THR A 162 15.38 -11.99 -23.86
C THR A 162 16.14 -11.50 -22.64
N ARG A 163 16.67 -12.45 -21.85
CA ARG A 163 17.61 -12.13 -20.77
C ARG A 163 18.87 -11.43 -21.28
N GLU A 164 19.37 -11.84 -22.42
CA GLU A 164 20.52 -11.24 -23.09
C GLU A 164 20.24 -9.79 -23.47
N ASP A 165 19.03 -9.51 -24.00
CA ASP A 165 18.59 -8.14 -24.29
C ASP A 165 18.51 -7.30 -23.01
N PHE A 166 17.96 -7.85 -21.91
CA PHE A 166 17.91 -7.17 -20.62
C PHE A 166 19.30 -6.76 -20.12
N PHE A 167 20.27 -7.65 -20.15
CA PHE A 167 21.61 -7.35 -19.67
C PHE A 167 22.38 -6.44 -20.65
N ARG A 168 22.14 -6.52 -21.95
CA ARG A 168 22.66 -5.56 -22.94
C ARG A 168 22.14 -4.16 -22.62
N ASP A 169 20.82 -4.01 -22.50
CA ASP A 169 20.19 -2.71 -22.30
C ASP A 169 20.49 -2.13 -20.90
N LEU A 170 20.78 -3.00 -19.92
CA LEU A 170 21.22 -2.58 -18.60
C LEU A 170 22.55 -1.79 -18.61
N HIS A 171 23.43 -2.02 -19.61
CA HIS A 171 24.63 -1.21 -19.81
C HIS A 171 24.33 0.24 -20.21
N ASP A 172 23.19 0.49 -20.85
CA ASP A 172 22.80 1.83 -21.32
C ASP A 172 22.02 2.62 -20.28
N VAL A 173 21.65 1.98 -19.14
CA VAL A 173 20.93 2.64 -18.05
C VAL A 173 21.76 3.77 -17.47
N LYS A 174 21.14 4.93 -17.30
CA LYS A 174 21.73 6.09 -16.64
C LYS A 174 20.90 6.43 -15.42
N LEU A 175 21.54 6.37 -14.26
CA LEU A 175 20.89 6.80 -13.02
C LEU A 175 20.85 8.33 -13.00
N ASP A 176 19.77 8.91 -12.50
CA ASP A 176 19.54 10.34 -12.41
C ASP A 176 19.66 10.89 -10.98
N THR A 177 19.74 9.99 -9.99
CA THR A 177 19.90 10.34 -8.57
C THR A 177 20.66 9.25 -7.80
N VAL A 178 21.10 9.58 -6.61
CA VAL A 178 21.80 8.67 -5.70
C VAL A 178 20.84 7.54 -5.28
N PRO A 179 21.21 6.25 -5.51
CA PRO A 179 20.44 5.12 -5.00
C PRO A 179 20.27 5.19 -3.48
N GLY A 180 19.07 4.91 -3.00
CA GLY A 180 18.68 5.02 -1.59
C GLY A 180 17.98 6.33 -1.23
N LEU A 181 17.99 7.35 -2.10
CA LEU A 181 17.50 8.69 -1.75
C LEU A 181 16.00 8.86 -2.05
N VAL A 182 15.55 8.49 -3.27
CA VAL A 182 14.20 8.80 -3.75
C VAL A 182 13.47 7.52 -4.14
N PRO A 183 12.33 7.20 -3.52
CA PRO A 183 11.51 6.06 -3.90
C PRO A 183 10.89 6.25 -5.28
N ARG A 184 11.00 5.21 -6.11
CA ARG A 184 10.38 5.13 -7.43
C ARG A 184 10.04 3.68 -7.76
N HIS A 185 8.85 3.45 -8.24
CA HIS A 185 8.47 2.13 -8.73
C HIS A 185 9.40 1.67 -9.86
N SER A 186 9.83 0.40 -9.82
CA SER A 186 10.68 -0.19 -10.84
C SER A 186 10.43 -1.70 -10.99
N ASN A 187 9.83 -2.10 -12.11
CA ASN A 187 9.76 -3.50 -12.52
C ASN A 187 11.14 -4.04 -12.89
N THR A 188 12.01 -3.17 -13.45
CA THR A 188 13.40 -3.49 -13.75
C THR A 188 14.16 -3.94 -12.51
N ALA A 189 13.96 -3.27 -11.35
CA ALA A 189 14.58 -3.65 -10.10
C ALA A 189 14.13 -5.06 -9.64
N GLY A 190 12.84 -5.37 -9.76
CA GLY A 190 12.29 -6.68 -9.41
C GLY A 190 12.83 -7.79 -10.33
N ALA A 191 12.88 -7.55 -11.65
CA ALA A 191 13.44 -8.50 -12.63
C ALA A 191 14.95 -8.73 -12.40
N LEU A 192 15.70 -7.65 -12.18
CA LEU A 192 17.12 -7.74 -11.87
C LEU A 192 17.36 -8.56 -10.61
N LEU A 193 16.59 -8.31 -9.54
CA LEU A 193 16.74 -9.07 -8.29
C LEU A 193 16.57 -10.58 -8.50
N ALA A 194 15.64 -11.01 -9.35
CA ALA A 194 15.51 -12.45 -9.67
C ALA A 194 16.78 -13.01 -10.29
N TYR A 195 17.37 -12.32 -11.27
CA TYR A 195 18.63 -12.74 -11.89
C TYR A 195 19.79 -12.76 -10.89
N LEU A 196 19.82 -11.83 -9.93
CA LEU A 196 20.83 -11.85 -8.87
C LEU A 196 20.63 -13.06 -7.95
N LEU A 197 19.38 -13.37 -7.57
CA LEU A 197 19.09 -14.55 -6.74
C LEU A 197 19.49 -15.86 -7.42
N GLU A 198 19.32 -15.99 -8.75
CA GLU A 198 19.82 -17.13 -9.51
C GLU A 198 21.34 -17.30 -9.34
N ASN A 199 22.08 -16.21 -9.44
CA ASN A 199 23.55 -16.23 -9.28
C ASN A 199 23.95 -16.52 -7.82
N ILE A 200 23.22 -16.00 -6.84
CA ILE A 200 23.47 -16.20 -5.40
C ILE A 200 23.22 -17.65 -4.99
N TYR A 201 22.13 -18.25 -5.50
CA TYR A 201 21.74 -19.63 -5.15
C TYR A 201 22.24 -20.67 -6.14
N HIS A 202 22.80 -20.27 -7.29
CA HIS A 202 23.21 -21.14 -8.40
C HIS A 202 22.06 -22.04 -8.90
N LYS A 203 20.85 -21.46 -9.00
CA LYS A 203 19.62 -22.17 -9.33
C LYS A 203 18.68 -21.23 -10.10
N PRO A 204 17.93 -21.72 -11.12
CA PRO A 204 16.94 -20.91 -11.80
C PRO A 204 15.92 -20.30 -10.82
N TYR A 205 15.51 -19.05 -11.06
CA TYR A 205 14.57 -18.35 -10.19
C TYR A 205 13.22 -19.07 -10.05
N GLU A 206 12.74 -19.68 -11.12
CA GLU A 206 11.50 -20.47 -11.11
C GLU A 206 11.58 -21.64 -10.13
N GLU A 207 12.74 -22.36 -10.10
CA GLU A 207 12.97 -23.45 -9.15
C GLU A 207 13.05 -22.94 -7.71
N LEU A 208 13.75 -21.82 -7.48
CA LEU A 208 13.84 -21.19 -6.16
C LEU A 208 12.45 -20.81 -5.63
N LEU A 209 11.66 -20.19 -6.49
CA LEU A 209 10.30 -19.80 -6.14
C LEU A 209 9.41 -21.02 -5.90
N ALA A 210 9.43 -22.00 -6.79
CA ALA A 210 8.64 -23.22 -6.67
C ALA A 210 8.95 -24.02 -5.40
N GLU A 211 10.24 -24.16 -5.05
CA GLU A 211 10.67 -24.82 -3.80
C GLU A 211 10.13 -24.08 -2.56
N PHE A 212 10.17 -22.75 -2.58
CA PHE A 212 9.63 -21.94 -1.51
C PHE A 212 8.10 -22.07 -1.43
N LEU A 213 7.41 -21.90 -2.54
CA LEU A 213 5.95 -21.94 -2.62
C LEU A 213 5.39 -23.30 -2.22
N THR A 214 5.92 -24.39 -2.78
CA THR A 214 5.41 -25.73 -2.54
C THR A 214 5.93 -26.34 -1.24
N GLY A 215 7.22 -26.18 -0.96
CA GLY A 215 7.89 -26.79 0.19
C GLY A 215 7.59 -26.08 1.51
N THR A 216 7.60 -24.75 1.52
CA THR A 216 7.41 -23.97 2.74
C THR A 216 5.95 -23.57 2.95
N LEU A 217 5.26 -23.12 1.91
CA LEU A 217 3.93 -22.52 2.00
C LEU A 217 2.79 -23.48 1.58
N ASN A 218 3.10 -24.62 0.97
CA ASN A 218 2.12 -25.54 0.40
C ASN A 218 1.16 -24.86 -0.61
N MET A 219 1.72 -23.94 -1.40
CA MET A 219 1.01 -23.21 -2.46
C MET A 219 1.15 -23.94 -3.79
N LYS A 220 0.23 -24.81 -4.10
CA LYS A 220 0.30 -25.73 -5.26
C LYS A 220 -0.28 -25.16 -6.56
N HIS A 221 -0.94 -24.02 -6.46
CA HIS A 221 -1.57 -23.32 -7.58
C HIS A 221 -0.99 -21.92 -7.77
N THR A 222 0.28 -21.76 -7.39
CA THR A 222 1.01 -20.50 -7.56
C THR A 222 2.22 -20.74 -8.45
N HIS A 223 2.26 -20.06 -9.60
CA HIS A 223 3.19 -20.36 -10.67
C HIS A 223 3.69 -19.10 -11.36
N LEU A 224 4.91 -19.15 -11.90
CA LEU A 224 5.31 -18.25 -12.98
C LEU A 224 4.73 -18.77 -14.30
N ASN A 225 5.02 -20.01 -14.62
CA ASN A 225 4.50 -20.73 -15.79
C ASN A 225 3.38 -21.65 -15.33
N VAL A 226 2.12 -21.35 -15.71
CA VAL A 226 0.97 -22.17 -15.33
C VAL A 226 1.05 -23.53 -16.04
N PRO A 227 1.07 -24.66 -15.32
CA PRO A 227 1.08 -25.98 -15.92
C PRO A 227 -0.12 -26.21 -16.86
N ALA A 228 0.09 -27.01 -17.91
CA ALA A 228 -0.91 -27.22 -18.96
C ALA A 228 -2.27 -27.75 -18.42
N ASP A 229 -2.23 -28.59 -17.39
CA ASP A 229 -3.41 -29.14 -16.70
C ASP A 229 -4.16 -28.12 -15.84
N GLN A 230 -3.53 -26.98 -15.52
CA GLN A 230 -4.12 -25.87 -14.75
C GLN A 230 -4.49 -24.64 -15.60
N LEU A 231 -4.16 -24.60 -16.88
CA LEU A 231 -4.49 -23.46 -17.76
C LEU A 231 -5.98 -23.14 -17.81
N SER A 232 -6.85 -24.15 -17.67
CA SER A 232 -8.30 -23.95 -17.61
C SER A 232 -8.80 -23.22 -16.37
N LEU A 233 -7.96 -23.09 -15.34
CA LEU A 233 -8.25 -22.36 -14.11
C LEU A 233 -7.94 -20.87 -14.22
N LEU A 234 -7.15 -20.46 -15.23
CA LEU A 234 -6.76 -19.07 -15.41
C LEU A 234 -7.96 -18.22 -15.87
N ALA A 235 -8.32 -17.24 -15.06
CA ALA A 235 -9.40 -16.30 -15.39
C ALA A 235 -9.03 -15.47 -16.61
N LYS A 236 -10.03 -15.09 -17.41
CA LYS A 236 -9.86 -14.07 -18.44
C LYS A 236 -9.81 -12.70 -17.79
N GLY A 237 -8.83 -11.90 -18.12
CA GLY A 237 -8.68 -10.52 -17.66
C GLY A 237 -9.39 -9.53 -18.57
N TYR A 238 -9.91 -8.44 -17.99
CA TYR A 238 -10.68 -7.42 -18.71
C TYR A 238 -10.25 -6.01 -18.30
N ASN A 239 -10.45 -5.04 -19.19
CA ASN A 239 -10.38 -3.63 -18.82
C ASN A 239 -11.76 -3.15 -18.31
N ASP A 240 -11.84 -1.88 -17.91
CA ASP A 240 -13.04 -1.20 -17.40
C ASP A 240 -14.21 -1.11 -18.41
N LYS A 241 -13.93 -1.37 -19.70
CA LYS A 241 -14.93 -1.45 -20.77
C LYS A 241 -15.43 -2.88 -21.03
N GLY A 242 -14.93 -3.87 -20.28
CA GLY A 242 -15.22 -5.29 -20.49
C GLY A 242 -14.54 -5.90 -21.71
N MET A 243 -13.49 -5.27 -22.23
CA MET A 243 -12.67 -5.84 -23.30
C MET A 243 -11.63 -6.78 -22.71
N GLN A 244 -11.59 -8.02 -23.22
CA GLN A 244 -10.59 -8.99 -22.79
C GLN A 244 -9.19 -8.48 -23.10
N GLN A 245 -8.30 -8.58 -22.12
CA GLN A 245 -6.92 -8.14 -22.20
C GLN A 245 -5.97 -9.35 -22.37
N PRO A 246 -4.76 -9.13 -22.91
CA PRO A 246 -3.75 -10.17 -22.98
C PRO A 246 -3.17 -10.45 -21.60
N TYR A 247 -2.71 -11.68 -21.40
CA TYR A 247 -1.90 -12.02 -20.23
C TYR A 247 -0.49 -11.42 -20.37
N ILE A 248 0.13 -11.13 -19.24
CA ILE A 248 1.52 -10.69 -19.23
C ILE A 248 2.45 -11.85 -19.63
N VAL A 249 3.56 -11.50 -20.29
CA VAL A 249 4.61 -12.46 -20.62
C VAL A 249 5.57 -12.69 -19.46
N GLU A 250 6.21 -13.84 -19.44
CA GLU A 250 6.92 -14.38 -18.28
C GLU A 250 8.36 -13.87 -18.14
N ASN A 251 8.89 -13.19 -19.14
CA ASN A 251 10.29 -12.74 -19.18
C ASN A 251 10.69 -11.72 -18.09
N GLN A 252 9.72 -11.11 -17.41
CA GLN A 252 9.92 -10.27 -16.22
C GLN A 252 9.27 -10.88 -14.96
N ALA A 253 9.32 -12.17 -14.89
CA ALA A 253 8.60 -13.04 -13.97
C ALA A 253 8.54 -12.54 -12.51
N ALA A 254 9.67 -12.13 -11.97
CA ALA A 254 9.80 -11.71 -10.58
C ALA A 254 9.14 -10.36 -10.25
N ALA A 255 8.85 -9.55 -11.25
CA ALA A 255 8.30 -8.22 -11.04
C ALA A 255 6.77 -8.20 -10.98
N TRP A 256 6.08 -9.06 -11.78
CA TRP A 256 4.61 -8.99 -11.92
C TRP A 256 3.94 -10.25 -12.49
N SER A 257 4.70 -11.32 -12.79
CA SER A 257 4.20 -12.44 -13.61
C SER A 257 3.70 -13.64 -12.81
N VAL A 258 3.64 -13.57 -11.49
CA VAL A 258 3.10 -14.68 -10.69
C VAL A 258 1.60 -14.80 -10.87
N ARG A 259 1.11 -16.02 -11.09
CA ARG A 259 -0.31 -16.38 -11.10
C ARG A 259 -0.61 -17.19 -9.86
N SER A 260 -1.70 -16.88 -9.19
CA SER A 260 -2.11 -17.55 -7.95
C SER A 260 -3.62 -17.58 -7.80
N ASN A 261 -4.10 -18.40 -6.90
CA ASN A 261 -5.49 -18.42 -6.47
C ASN A 261 -5.66 -17.88 -5.05
N ILE A 262 -6.90 -17.67 -4.64
CA ILE A 262 -7.19 -17.07 -3.35
C ILE A 262 -6.80 -17.94 -2.16
N ASP A 263 -6.91 -19.28 -2.28
CA ASP A 263 -6.51 -20.23 -1.24
C ASP A 263 -5.00 -20.16 -0.96
N ASP A 264 -4.18 -20.14 -2.01
CA ASP A 264 -2.74 -20.05 -1.88
C ASP A 264 -2.31 -18.67 -1.37
N MET A 265 -2.95 -17.58 -1.85
CA MET A 265 -2.66 -16.25 -1.34
C MET A 265 -3.06 -16.08 0.12
N ALA A 266 -4.12 -16.74 0.59
CA ALA A 266 -4.45 -16.76 2.01
C ALA A 266 -3.37 -17.45 2.85
N LYS A 267 -2.76 -18.54 2.36
CA LYS A 267 -1.62 -19.19 3.01
C LYS A 267 -0.39 -18.27 3.06
N TYR A 268 -0.15 -17.54 1.95
CA TYR A 268 0.92 -16.54 1.90
C TYR A 268 0.74 -15.44 2.94
N LEU A 269 -0.46 -14.86 3.05
CA LEU A 269 -0.74 -13.84 4.06
C LEU A 269 -0.66 -14.40 5.48
N ALA A 270 -1.13 -15.62 5.72
CA ALA A 270 -0.97 -16.27 7.03
C ALA A 270 0.51 -16.43 7.41
N TYR A 271 1.38 -16.75 6.45
CA TYR A 271 2.82 -16.79 6.66
C TYR A 271 3.41 -15.40 6.93
N GLN A 272 2.96 -14.38 6.22
CA GLN A 272 3.41 -13.00 6.40
C GLN A 272 2.94 -12.38 7.73
N LEU A 273 1.86 -12.87 8.33
CA LEU A 273 1.45 -12.45 9.67
C LEU A 273 2.35 -12.99 10.79
N ASP A 274 3.15 -14.03 10.53
CA ASP A 274 4.09 -14.59 11.53
C ASP A 274 5.45 -13.89 11.52
N GLU A 275 5.54 -12.72 12.12
CA GLU A 275 6.79 -11.96 12.25
C GLU A 275 7.80 -12.54 13.26
N ARG A 276 7.51 -13.69 13.88
CA ARG A 276 8.53 -14.49 14.59
C ARG A 276 9.52 -15.09 13.60
N ASN A 277 9.08 -15.31 12.35
CA ASN A 277 9.97 -15.64 11.24
C ASN A 277 10.85 -14.42 10.92
N ALA A 278 12.18 -14.61 10.98
CA ALA A 278 13.12 -13.50 10.83
C ALA A 278 13.12 -12.93 9.41
N ALA A 279 12.94 -13.76 8.36
CA ALA A 279 12.83 -13.27 6.99
C ALA A 279 11.57 -12.42 6.79
N VAL A 280 10.42 -12.86 7.31
CA VAL A 280 9.17 -12.06 7.29
C VAL A 280 9.39 -10.73 8.01
N ARG A 281 9.87 -10.78 9.26
CA ARG A 281 10.12 -9.57 10.04
C ARG A 281 11.07 -8.61 9.31
N LEU A 282 12.12 -9.12 8.65
CA LEU A 282 13.06 -8.31 7.88
C LEU A 282 12.35 -7.59 6.72
N THR A 283 11.43 -8.27 6.03
CA THR A 283 10.69 -7.66 4.90
C THR A 283 9.72 -6.57 5.34
N HIS A 284 9.27 -6.58 6.61
CA HIS A 284 8.34 -5.62 7.19
C HIS A 284 9.02 -4.48 7.98
N LEU A 285 10.36 -4.44 8.04
CA LEU A 285 11.05 -3.29 8.63
C LEU A 285 11.06 -2.11 7.69
N ALA A 286 10.78 -0.92 8.21
CA ALA A 286 10.95 0.31 7.44
C ALA A 286 12.45 0.52 7.15
N THR A 287 12.80 0.47 5.88
CA THR A 287 14.16 0.68 5.38
C THR A 287 14.30 2.02 4.66
N TRP A 288 13.18 2.70 4.45
CA TRP A 288 13.09 4.07 4.00
C TRP A 288 11.78 4.68 4.57
N GLY A 289 11.81 5.98 4.94
CA GLY A 289 10.67 6.59 5.62
C GLY A 289 10.43 6.03 7.02
N ASP A 290 9.21 6.16 7.52
CA ASP A 290 8.79 5.64 8.81
C ASP A 290 7.37 5.05 8.76
N THR A 291 7.01 4.23 9.74
CA THR A 291 5.70 3.58 9.79
C THR A 291 4.58 4.46 10.36
N ALA A 292 4.90 5.60 10.92
CA ALA A 292 3.89 6.52 11.43
C ALA A 292 3.21 7.29 10.32
N ASN A 293 3.97 7.63 9.25
CA ASN A 293 3.47 8.36 8.09
C ASN A 293 3.45 7.45 6.86
N PHE A 294 4.63 7.19 6.31
CA PHE A 294 4.82 6.33 5.15
C PHE A 294 6.21 5.72 5.18
N GLY A 295 6.27 4.41 5.22
CA GLY A 295 7.51 3.64 5.19
C GLY A 295 7.55 2.62 4.07
N LEU A 296 8.76 2.21 3.72
CA LEU A 296 9.00 1.14 2.74
C LEU A 296 9.79 0.02 3.40
N GLY A 297 9.20 -1.16 3.40
CA GLY A 297 9.87 -2.42 3.66
C GLY A 297 10.44 -3.02 2.37
N PHE A 298 10.54 -4.34 2.31
CA PHE A 298 10.98 -5.04 1.10
C PHE A 298 9.79 -5.25 0.15
N ASN A 299 9.56 -4.27 -0.71
CA ASN A 299 8.37 -4.17 -1.55
C ASN A 299 7.05 -4.26 -0.75
N TRP A 300 7.07 -3.87 0.52
CA TRP A 300 5.89 -3.63 1.32
C TRP A 300 5.75 -2.14 1.58
N LEU A 301 4.54 -1.62 1.44
CA LEU A 301 4.16 -0.30 1.88
C LEU A 301 3.77 -0.40 3.35
N LEU A 302 4.30 0.48 4.17
CA LEU A 302 4.14 0.45 5.62
C LEU A 302 3.46 1.74 6.08
N GLY A 303 2.49 1.60 6.94
CA GLY A 303 1.76 2.69 7.55
C GLY A 303 1.26 2.33 8.94
N SER A 304 0.43 3.20 9.49
CA SER A 304 -0.31 2.93 10.71
C SER A 304 -1.73 3.49 10.60
N PHE A 305 -2.68 2.81 11.23
CA PHE A 305 -4.07 3.21 11.32
C PHE A 305 -4.57 2.93 12.74
N GLU A 306 -5.08 3.96 13.42
CA GLU A 306 -5.58 3.86 14.80
C GLU A 306 -4.59 3.19 15.78
N GLY A 307 -3.29 3.46 15.60
CA GLY A 307 -2.22 2.87 16.42
C GLY A 307 -1.81 1.45 16.03
N HIS A 308 -2.44 0.84 15.05
CA HIS A 308 -2.08 -0.46 14.49
C HIS A 308 -1.19 -0.29 13.28
N ARG A 309 -0.12 -1.08 13.21
CA ARG A 309 0.78 -1.05 12.05
C ARG A 309 0.17 -1.80 10.87
N GLU A 310 0.14 -1.13 9.72
CA GLU A 310 -0.31 -1.71 8.47
C GLU A 310 0.87 -2.08 7.57
N VAL A 311 0.74 -3.22 6.90
CA VAL A 311 1.66 -3.72 5.87
C VAL A 311 0.80 -4.06 4.66
N HIS A 312 0.98 -3.37 3.54
CA HIS A 312 0.12 -3.60 2.39
C HIS A 312 0.88 -3.54 1.06
N HIS A 313 0.29 -4.11 0.03
CA HIS A 313 0.74 -3.99 -1.35
C HIS A 313 -0.43 -4.20 -2.30
N ASP A 314 -0.34 -3.59 -3.46
CA ASP A 314 -1.25 -3.79 -4.57
C ASP A 314 -0.56 -4.46 -5.76
N GLY A 315 -1.35 -4.98 -6.68
CA GLY A 315 -0.86 -5.54 -7.92
C GLY A 315 -1.82 -5.28 -9.06
N THR A 316 -1.28 -4.82 -10.17
CA THR A 316 -2.03 -4.61 -11.41
C THR A 316 -1.31 -5.23 -12.58
N THR A 317 -2.10 -5.80 -13.50
CA THR A 317 -1.68 -6.21 -14.83
C THR A 317 -2.64 -5.62 -15.85
N PHE A 318 -2.59 -6.05 -17.10
CA PHE A 318 -3.49 -5.50 -18.11
C PHE A 318 -4.96 -5.87 -17.94
N GLY A 319 -5.25 -6.96 -17.23
CA GLY A 319 -6.62 -7.44 -17.04
C GLY A 319 -6.95 -7.83 -15.59
N PHE A 320 -6.05 -7.55 -14.64
CA PHE A 320 -6.23 -8.00 -13.25
C PHE A 320 -5.80 -6.93 -12.28
N THR A 321 -6.47 -6.90 -11.14
CA THR A 321 -6.08 -6.08 -9.98
C THR A 321 -6.13 -6.92 -8.73
N SER A 322 -5.16 -6.72 -7.84
CA SER A 322 -5.09 -7.38 -6.55
C SER A 322 -4.68 -6.39 -5.47
N TYR A 323 -5.08 -6.65 -4.25
CA TYR A 323 -4.70 -5.85 -3.08
C TYR A 323 -4.61 -6.74 -1.85
N CYS A 324 -3.61 -6.50 -1.02
CA CYS A 324 -3.52 -7.14 0.29
C CYS A 324 -3.19 -6.13 1.39
N LEU A 325 -3.83 -6.33 2.53
CA LEU A 325 -3.62 -5.58 3.78
C LEU A 325 -3.36 -6.58 4.89
N LEU A 326 -2.33 -6.33 5.69
CA LEU A 326 -2.01 -7.08 6.90
C LEU A 326 -1.92 -6.09 8.07
N VAL A 327 -2.46 -6.50 9.21
CA VAL A 327 -2.33 -5.82 10.50
C VAL A 327 -1.78 -6.86 11.50
N PRO A 328 -0.43 -7.01 11.56
CA PRO A 328 0.20 -8.14 12.23
C PRO A 328 -0.10 -8.25 13.73
N ASP A 329 -0.19 -7.14 14.44
CA ASP A 329 -0.49 -7.09 15.88
C ASP A 329 -1.92 -7.55 16.21
N LEU A 330 -2.84 -7.49 15.26
CA LEU A 330 -4.21 -8.00 15.37
C LEU A 330 -4.40 -9.37 14.72
N HIS A 331 -3.36 -9.98 14.17
CA HIS A 331 -3.45 -11.19 13.36
C HIS A 331 -4.56 -11.13 12.31
N PHE A 332 -4.69 -9.95 11.67
CA PHE A 332 -5.68 -9.68 10.64
C PHE A 332 -5.00 -9.52 9.28
N ALA A 333 -5.59 -10.11 8.26
CA ALA A 333 -5.22 -9.82 6.88
C ALA A 333 -6.40 -9.97 5.92
N VAL A 334 -6.34 -9.22 4.82
CA VAL A 334 -7.28 -9.30 3.71
C VAL A 334 -6.51 -9.46 2.41
N MET A 335 -6.93 -10.40 1.56
CA MET A 335 -6.52 -10.51 0.17
C MET A 335 -7.73 -10.34 -0.72
N ILE A 336 -7.64 -9.49 -1.73
CA ILE A 336 -8.70 -9.26 -2.71
C ILE A 336 -8.10 -9.36 -4.10
N MET A 337 -8.73 -10.15 -4.98
CA MET A 337 -8.30 -10.33 -6.36
C MET A 337 -9.50 -10.21 -7.30
N THR A 338 -9.32 -9.48 -8.40
CA THR A 338 -10.33 -9.35 -9.46
C THR A 338 -9.70 -9.51 -10.83
N ASN A 339 -10.50 -9.96 -11.79
CA ASN A 339 -10.12 -10.09 -13.19
C ASN A 339 -10.48 -8.83 -14.00
N GLU A 340 -10.38 -7.67 -13.40
CA GLU A 340 -10.58 -6.38 -14.04
C GLU A 340 -9.44 -5.43 -13.72
N TYR A 341 -9.01 -4.68 -14.73
CA TYR A 341 -8.09 -3.56 -14.66
C TYR A 341 -8.84 -2.25 -14.90
N GLY A 342 -8.40 -1.17 -14.28
CA GLY A 342 -8.97 0.17 -14.37
C GLY A 342 -8.90 0.84 -13.00
N ASN A 343 -9.96 1.54 -12.57
CA ASN A 343 -10.03 2.18 -11.26
C ASN A 343 -10.30 1.17 -10.11
N MET A 344 -9.74 -0.06 -10.23
CA MET A 344 -10.01 -1.12 -9.26
C MET A 344 -9.10 -1.04 -8.04
N GLN A 345 -7.89 -0.50 -8.16
CA GLN A 345 -6.94 -0.40 -7.06
C GLN A 345 -7.53 0.34 -5.85
N ASP A 346 -8.09 1.54 -6.08
CA ASP A 346 -8.73 2.34 -5.03
C ASP A 346 -9.96 1.63 -4.44
N LYS A 347 -10.73 0.93 -5.29
CA LYS A 347 -11.89 0.17 -4.82
C LYS A 347 -11.49 -1.02 -3.95
N LEU A 348 -10.41 -1.74 -4.31
CA LEU A 348 -9.94 -2.88 -3.52
C LEU A 348 -9.32 -2.42 -2.21
N SER A 349 -8.52 -1.36 -2.21
CA SER A 349 -7.94 -0.80 -0.99
C SER A 349 -9.04 -0.30 -0.04
N THR A 350 -10.02 0.46 -0.56
CA THR A 350 -11.18 0.91 0.23
C THR A 350 -11.95 -0.28 0.82
N MET A 351 -12.18 -1.34 0.02
CA MET A 351 -12.86 -2.54 0.51
C MET A 351 -12.07 -3.23 1.64
N ALA A 352 -10.73 -3.31 1.52
CA ALA A 352 -9.89 -3.91 2.54
C ALA A 352 -9.89 -3.10 3.83
N SER A 353 -9.75 -1.77 3.74
CA SER A 353 -9.82 -0.85 4.89
C SER A 353 -11.19 -0.90 5.56
N ASP A 354 -12.27 -0.85 4.78
CA ASP A 354 -13.64 -1.00 5.29
C ASP A 354 -13.86 -2.30 6.09
N LEU A 355 -13.33 -3.42 5.59
CA LEU A 355 -13.43 -4.71 6.29
C LEU A 355 -12.62 -4.69 7.60
N PHE A 356 -11.44 -4.08 7.60
CA PHE A 356 -10.63 -3.91 8.79
C PHE A 356 -11.34 -3.02 9.82
N GLU A 357 -11.72 -1.81 9.42
CA GLU A 357 -12.36 -0.83 10.29
C GLU A 357 -13.66 -1.34 10.92
N LYS A 358 -14.54 -1.95 10.11
CA LYS A 358 -15.82 -2.49 10.59
C LYS A 358 -15.64 -3.73 11.47
N THR A 359 -14.50 -4.42 11.37
CA THR A 359 -14.19 -5.59 12.18
C THR A 359 -13.69 -5.22 13.58
N TYR A 360 -12.91 -4.15 13.70
CA TYR A 360 -12.21 -3.81 14.94
C TYR A 360 -12.73 -2.56 15.64
N PHE A 361 -13.42 -1.68 14.91
CA PHE A 361 -13.90 -0.41 15.48
C PHE A 361 -15.43 -0.31 15.44
N THR A 362 -16.01 0.17 16.53
CA THR A 362 -17.45 0.42 16.63
C THR A 362 -17.89 1.57 15.71
N ALA A 363 -19.20 1.68 15.44
CA ALA A 363 -19.72 2.79 14.66
C ALA A 363 -19.46 4.16 15.34
N ALA A 364 -19.41 4.19 16.69
CA ALA A 364 -19.11 5.41 17.43
C ALA A 364 -17.65 5.83 17.26
N GLU A 365 -16.70 4.90 17.32
CA GLU A 365 -15.28 5.19 17.07
C GLU A 365 -15.06 5.68 15.63
N ARG A 366 -15.63 5.00 14.65
CA ARG A 366 -15.51 5.39 13.22
C ARG A 366 -16.19 6.73 12.88
N SER A 367 -17.10 7.19 13.71
CA SER A 367 -17.69 8.54 13.56
C SER A 367 -16.94 9.63 14.31
N SER A 368 -15.83 9.30 14.99
CA SER A 368 -14.96 10.30 15.61
C SER A 368 -14.31 11.19 14.53
N PRO A 369 -14.27 12.51 14.73
CA PRO A 369 -13.55 13.40 13.82
C PRO A 369 -12.03 13.11 13.70
N ALA A 370 -11.45 12.39 14.67
CA ALA A 370 -10.03 12.00 14.66
C ALA A 370 -9.80 10.57 14.12
N PHE A 371 -10.85 9.85 13.75
CA PHE A 371 -10.71 8.48 13.25
C PHE A 371 -9.86 8.42 11.98
N GLY A 372 -8.88 7.52 11.96
CA GLY A 372 -7.93 7.38 10.87
C GLY A 372 -6.73 8.33 10.93
N TYR A 373 -6.61 9.14 11.98
CA TYR A 373 -5.47 10.03 12.20
C TYR A 373 -4.53 9.50 13.29
N SER A 374 -3.36 10.13 13.40
CA SER A 374 -2.34 9.71 14.38
C SER A 374 -2.79 9.89 15.84
N PRO A 375 -2.12 9.22 16.79
CA PRO A 375 -2.33 9.46 18.21
C PRO A 375 -2.15 10.93 18.64
N ALA A 376 -1.37 11.70 17.89
CA ALA A 376 -1.19 13.14 18.13
C ALA A 376 -2.50 13.91 17.88
N ILE A 377 -3.21 13.62 16.78
CA ILE A 377 -4.52 14.21 16.48
C ILE A 377 -5.57 13.78 17.51
N HIS A 378 -5.60 12.50 17.92
CA HIS A 378 -6.49 12.03 18.98
C HIS A 378 -6.23 12.76 20.31
N THR A 379 -4.96 12.98 20.65
CA THR A 379 -4.57 13.74 21.83
C THR A 379 -5.05 15.18 21.72
N LEU A 380 -4.83 15.82 20.57
CA LEU A 380 -5.28 17.18 20.31
C LEU A 380 -6.81 17.29 20.42
N LEU A 381 -7.56 16.40 19.78
CA LEU A 381 -9.03 16.37 19.88
C LEU A 381 -9.48 16.28 21.36
N THR A 382 -8.86 15.37 22.11
CA THR A 382 -9.17 15.19 23.53
C THR A 382 -8.92 16.45 24.34
N GLN A 383 -7.87 17.23 24.04
CA GLN A 383 -7.57 18.50 24.68
C GLN A 383 -8.57 19.59 24.26
N LEU A 384 -8.92 19.67 22.99
CA LEU A 384 -9.90 20.62 22.45
C LEU A 384 -11.29 20.41 23.04
N ASP A 385 -11.71 19.15 23.21
CA ASP A 385 -13.00 18.83 23.84
C ASP A 385 -13.06 19.21 25.33
N LYS A 386 -11.90 19.26 26.00
CA LYS A 386 -11.79 19.68 27.40
C LYS A 386 -11.66 21.19 27.57
N GLN A 387 -10.90 21.86 26.71
CA GLN A 387 -10.49 23.25 26.87
C GLN A 387 -11.36 24.22 26.03
N GLY A 388 -12.02 23.71 24.99
CA GLY A 388 -12.73 24.49 23.98
C GLY A 388 -11.92 24.63 22.68
N TRP A 389 -12.64 24.67 21.57
CA TRP A 389 -12.08 24.76 20.22
C TRP A 389 -11.49 26.13 19.85
N ASP A 390 -11.76 27.15 20.66
CA ASP A 390 -11.16 28.47 20.61
C ASP A 390 -9.75 28.56 21.27
N HIS A 391 -9.32 27.48 21.93
CA HIS A 391 -8.02 27.36 22.62
C HIS A 391 -7.07 26.39 21.93
N THR A 392 -7.03 26.39 20.57
CA THR A 392 -6.25 25.41 19.80
C THR A 392 -4.74 25.44 20.10
N ALA A 393 -4.16 26.61 20.31
CA ALA A 393 -2.74 26.75 20.60
C ALA A 393 -2.35 26.14 21.96
N GLU A 394 -3.19 26.38 23.00
CA GLU A 394 -2.99 25.80 24.31
C GLU A 394 -3.19 24.27 24.29
N ALA A 395 -4.23 23.82 23.57
CA ALA A 395 -4.51 22.39 23.41
C ALA A 395 -3.39 21.64 22.68
N ALA A 396 -2.70 22.28 21.73
CA ALA A 396 -1.58 21.72 20.99
C ALA A 396 -0.25 21.70 21.77
N THR A 397 -0.19 22.33 22.95
CA THR A 397 1.06 22.47 23.70
C THR A 397 1.64 21.09 24.07
N GLY A 398 2.90 20.86 23.64
CA GLY A 398 3.62 19.60 23.92
C GLY A 398 3.26 18.43 22.99
N ILE A 399 2.39 18.64 22.02
CA ILE A 399 2.07 17.65 20.99
C ILE A 399 2.91 17.94 19.75
N GLN A 400 3.61 16.94 19.21
CA GLN A 400 4.25 17.04 17.91
C GLN A 400 3.21 16.76 16.81
N LEU A 401 2.94 17.76 16.00
CA LEU A 401 1.94 17.74 14.93
C LEU A 401 2.62 17.90 13.57
N ASP A 402 2.28 17.04 12.64
CA ASP A 402 2.73 17.13 11.24
C ASP A 402 1.83 18.09 10.46
N GLU A 403 2.43 18.98 9.65
CA GLU A 403 1.70 19.98 8.86
C GLU A 403 0.62 19.37 7.97
N ASN A 404 1.00 18.30 7.23
CA ASN A 404 0.10 17.71 6.25
C ASN A 404 -1.05 16.97 6.93
N GLU A 405 -0.77 16.29 8.05
CA GLU A 405 -1.78 15.59 8.82
C GLU A 405 -2.78 16.55 9.46
N VAL A 406 -2.33 17.62 10.10
CA VAL A 406 -3.20 18.68 10.65
C VAL A 406 -4.05 19.30 9.54
N ASN A 407 -3.46 19.54 8.38
CA ASN A 407 -4.15 20.07 7.22
C ASN A 407 -5.24 19.10 6.73
N ALA A 408 -4.91 17.81 6.58
CA ALA A 408 -5.85 16.77 6.17
C ALA A 408 -7.02 16.63 7.17
N TRP A 409 -6.71 16.68 8.49
CA TRP A 409 -7.75 16.64 9.52
C TRP A 409 -8.70 17.84 9.44
N ALA A 410 -8.19 19.04 9.22
CA ALA A 410 -9.03 20.23 9.04
C ALA A 410 -9.96 20.10 7.82
N TYR A 411 -9.46 19.55 6.69
CA TYR A 411 -10.31 19.25 5.53
C TYR A 411 -11.35 18.16 5.84
N GLY A 412 -11.01 17.15 6.63
CA GLY A 412 -11.97 16.16 7.13
C GLY A 412 -13.13 16.82 7.92
N LEU A 413 -12.81 17.76 8.81
CA LEU A 413 -13.82 18.55 9.55
C LEU A 413 -14.73 19.35 8.60
N LEU A 414 -14.17 19.94 7.52
CA LEU A 414 -14.96 20.63 6.50
C LEU A 414 -15.95 19.69 5.80
N GLN A 415 -15.51 18.50 5.43
CA GLN A 415 -16.35 17.49 4.77
C GLN A 415 -17.50 17.03 5.67
N HIS A 416 -17.29 17.01 6.99
CA HIS A 416 -18.34 16.72 7.98
C HIS A 416 -19.20 17.93 8.33
N GLY A 417 -18.99 19.09 7.68
CA GLY A 417 -19.77 20.31 7.89
C GLY A 417 -19.35 21.14 9.11
N GLU A 418 -18.28 20.75 9.81
CA GLU A 418 -17.75 21.41 11.01
C GLU A 418 -16.85 22.61 10.65
N LYS A 419 -17.41 23.55 9.85
CA LYS A 419 -16.64 24.63 9.20
C LYS A 419 -15.83 25.50 10.17
N GLN A 420 -16.40 25.86 11.33
CA GLN A 420 -15.70 26.70 12.31
C GLN A 420 -14.53 25.95 12.94
N LYS A 421 -14.74 24.70 13.35
CA LYS A 421 -13.67 23.86 13.88
C LYS A 421 -12.54 23.67 12.87
N ALA A 422 -12.90 23.42 11.60
CA ALA A 422 -11.91 23.32 10.53
C ALA A 422 -11.07 24.59 10.40
N LEU A 423 -11.69 25.77 10.40
CA LEU A 423 -10.97 27.05 10.38
C LEU A 423 -10.04 27.20 11.59
N ASP A 424 -10.47 26.80 12.77
CA ASP A 424 -9.64 26.90 13.98
C ASP A 424 -8.42 25.97 13.91
N ILE A 425 -8.55 24.79 13.29
CA ILE A 425 -7.41 23.88 13.03
C ILE A 425 -6.51 24.40 11.90
N PHE A 426 -7.03 24.98 10.84
CA PHE A 426 -6.20 25.65 9.82
C PHE A 426 -5.37 26.81 10.42
N LYS A 427 -5.96 27.62 11.29
CA LYS A 427 -5.24 28.66 12.04
C LYS A 427 -4.13 28.09 12.90
N LEU A 428 -4.40 26.99 13.60
CA LEU A 428 -3.39 26.27 14.37
C LEU A 428 -2.23 25.83 13.47
N ASN A 429 -2.56 25.24 12.32
CA ASN A 429 -1.54 24.76 11.36
C ASN A 429 -0.65 25.90 10.87
N THR A 430 -1.22 27.03 10.51
CA THR A 430 -0.47 28.23 10.11
C THR A 430 0.41 28.78 11.24
N ALA A 431 -0.11 28.77 12.47
CA ALA A 431 0.66 29.20 13.65
C ALA A 431 1.88 28.30 13.94
N LEU A 432 1.74 26.99 13.73
CA LEU A 432 2.82 26.02 13.88
C LEU A 432 3.82 26.06 12.70
N HIS A 433 3.35 26.38 11.51
CA HIS A 433 4.13 26.36 10.26
C HIS A 433 4.12 27.71 9.51
N PRO A 434 4.62 28.81 10.11
CA PRO A 434 4.45 30.17 9.59
C PRO A 434 5.23 30.47 8.29
N GLN A 435 6.03 29.52 7.81
CA GLN A 435 6.75 29.62 6.53
C GLN A 435 6.11 28.73 5.43
N SER A 436 5.03 28.02 5.74
CA SER A 436 4.34 27.18 4.77
C SER A 436 3.31 27.97 3.97
N TYR A 437 3.54 28.11 2.67
CA TYR A 437 2.54 28.69 1.78
C TYR A 437 1.26 27.86 1.73
N ASN A 438 1.38 26.52 1.89
CA ASN A 438 0.25 25.59 1.86
C ASN A 438 -0.66 25.79 3.08
N ALA A 439 -0.09 25.96 4.28
CA ALA A 439 -0.88 26.26 5.47
C ALA A 439 -1.70 27.56 5.32
N TYR A 440 -1.09 28.63 4.76
CA TYR A 440 -1.80 29.87 4.47
C TYR A 440 -2.89 29.73 3.40
N ASP A 441 -2.64 28.92 2.37
CA ASP A 441 -3.63 28.64 1.32
C ASP A 441 -4.84 27.92 1.89
N SER A 442 -4.63 26.91 2.74
CA SER A 442 -5.68 26.14 3.40
C SER A 442 -6.44 26.97 4.43
N GLU A 443 -5.77 27.85 5.19
CA GLU A 443 -6.46 28.77 6.12
C GLU A 443 -7.34 29.77 5.36
N ALA A 444 -6.88 30.26 4.20
CA ALA A 444 -7.68 31.11 3.33
C ALA A 444 -8.96 30.39 2.85
N GLU A 445 -8.86 29.12 2.50
CA GLU A 445 -10.01 28.29 2.14
C GLU A 445 -10.95 28.09 3.34
N GLY A 446 -10.40 27.91 4.53
CA GLY A 446 -11.16 27.86 5.78
C GLY A 446 -11.99 29.13 6.01
N PHE A 447 -11.40 30.31 5.83
CA PHE A 447 -12.12 31.60 5.91
C PHE A 447 -13.22 31.73 4.85
N ASP A 448 -12.94 31.30 3.62
CA ASP A 448 -13.94 31.30 2.54
C ASP A 448 -15.13 30.40 2.86
N ASN A 449 -14.87 29.22 3.42
CA ASN A 449 -15.92 28.28 3.81
C ASN A 449 -16.85 28.77 4.93
N VAL A 450 -16.37 29.65 5.81
CA VAL A 450 -17.19 30.31 6.83
C VAL A 450 -17.81 31.63 6.34
N GLY A 451 -17.50 32.06 5.10
CA GLY A 451 -18.02 33.26 4.48
C GLY A 451 -17.24 34.56 4.78
N ASP A 452 -16.06 34.46 5.39
CA ASP A 452 -15.18 35.58 5.65
C ASP A 452 -14.25 35.84 4.46
N THR A 453 -14.83 36.38 3.40
CA THR A 453 -14.16 36.71 2.15
C THR A 453 -12.97 37.68 2.35
N ALA A 454 -13.09 38.59 3.32
CA ALA A 454 -12.05 39.61 3.54
C ALA A 454 -10.74 38.92 4.04
N ASN A 455 -10.83 38.08 5.04
CA ASN A 455 -9.68 37.32 5.53
C ASN A 455 -9.22 36.29 4.52
N ALA A 456 -10.11 35.59 3.82
CA ALA A 456 -9.70 34.66 2.74
C ALA A 456 -8.77 35.35 1.73
N ILE A 457 -9.08 36.56 1.27
CA ILE A 457 -8.23 37.33 0.36
C ILE A 457 -6.86 37.67 0.99
N VAL A 458 -6.81 38.01 2.26
CA VAL A 458 -5.54 38.32 2.96
C VAL A 458 -4.64 37.09 2.99
N TYR A 459 -5.17 35.93 3.36
CA TYR A 459 -4.39 34.71 3.54
C TYR A 459 -3.98 34.08 2.20
N TYR A 460 -4.80 34.13 1.14
CA TYR A 460 -4.35 33.77 -0.21
C TYR A 460 -3.23 34.65 -0.73
N LYS A 461 -3.25 35.95 -0.45
CA LYS A 461 -2.13 36.84 -0.78
C LYS A 461 -0.86 36.45 -0.02
N ARG A 462 -1.00 36.13 1.27
CA ARG A 462 0.14 35.66 2.07
C ARG A 462 0.74 34.36 1.54
N SER A 463 -0.08 33.42 1.10
CA SER A 463 0.37 32.20 0.42
C SER A 463 1.20 32.53 -0.83
N LEU A 464 0.77 33.51 -1.65
CA LEU A 464 1.52 33.93 -2.85
C LEU A 464 2.82 34.67 -2.54
N GLU A 465 2.90 35.40 -1.41
CA GLU A 465 4.15 35.99 -0.97
C GLU A 465 5.21 34.92 -0.66
N LEU A 466 4.80 33.77 -0.09
CA LEU A 466 5.66 32.66 0.22
C LEU A 466 5.95 31.77 -0.99
N ASN A 467 4.97 31.61 -1.88
CA ASN A 467 5.11 30.86 -3.13
C ASN A 467 4.37 31.55 -4.28
N PRO A 468 5.06 32.38 -5.06
CA PRO A 468 4.46 33.09 -6.21
C PRO A 468 3.85 32.17 -7.29
N ASN A 469 4.20 30.89 -7.28
CA ASN A 469 3.70 29.90 -8.24
C ASN A 469 2.46 29.13 -7.73
N ASN A 470 1.86 29.51 -6.60
CA ASN A 470 0.65 28.88 -6.11
C ASN A 470 -0.56 29.24 -7.01
N THR A 471 -0.85 28.37 -7.97
CA THR A 471 -1.93 28.54 -8.94
C THR A 471 -3.32 28.49 -8.31
N ASN A 472 -3.49 27.78 -7.18
CA ASN A 472 -4.76 27.77 -6.44
C ASN A 472 -5.07 29.16 -5.89
N ALA A 473 -4.15 29.74 -5.13
CA ALA A 473 -4.33 31.08 -4.57
C ALA A 473 -4.63 32.15 -5.66
N VAL A 474 -3.93 32.08 -6.81
CA VAL A 474 -4.22 32.98 -7.97
C VAL A 474 -5.66 32.81 -8.46
N THR A 475 -6.13 31.57 -8.55
CA THR A 475 -7.47 31.25 -9.05
C THR A 475 -8.55 31.74 -8.07
N GLN A 476 -8.35 31.47 -6.78
CA GLN A 476 -9.33 31.86 -5.74
C GLN A 476 -9.39 33.37 -5.55
N LEU A 477 -8.25 34.09 -5.60
CA LEU A 477 -8.25 35.56 -5.55
C LEU A 477 -9.02 36.18 -6.71
N LYS A 478 -8.88 35.65 -7.93
CA LYS A 478 -9.67 36.10 -9.09
C LYS A 478 -11.17 35.89 -8.91
N ARG A 479 -11.57 34.84 -8.19
CA ARG A 479 -12.97 34.52 -7.88
C ARG A 479 -13.53 35.46 -6.83
N LEU A 480 -12.78 35.71 -5.74
CA LEU A 480 -13.22 36.47 -4.56
C LEU A 480 -13.20 37.98 -4.76
N GLN A 481 -12.47 38.48 -5.75
CA GLN A 481 -12.36 39.92 -6.06
C GLN A 481 -13.35 40.39 -7.17
N LYS A 482 -14.20 39.49 -7.67
CA LYS A 482 -15.31 39.85 -8.58
C LYS A 482 -16.53 40.26 -7.81
#